data_52b16ec937ba417d2b7e01ca55420eec
#
_entry.id   52b16ec937ba417d2b7e01ca55420eec
#
_cell.length_a   1.000
_cell.length_b   1.000
_cell.length_c   1.000
_cell.angle_alpha   90.00
_cell.angle_beta   90.00
_cell.angle_gamma   90.00
#
_symmetry.space_group_name_H-M   'P 1'
#
loop_
_entity.id
_entity.type
_entity.pdbx_description
1 polymer ?
#
loop_
_entity_poly.entity_id
_entity_poly.type
_entity_poly.pdbx_seq_one_letter_code
_entity_poly.pdbx_strand_id
1 'polypeptide(L)'
;MGYRIMIPDKVNKKILGFDKNTRKLLYDYISKNLKDTDNPRLHGKALTGYLKGLWRYRIMDYRLIVDIQDEQLIIVTVDFNHRRKIYL
;
A
#
# COMPACT_ATOMS: atom_id res chain seq x y z
N MET A 1 -9.54 -6.00 16.83
CA MET A 1 -9.40 -6.65 15.52
C MET A 1 -8.88 -5.63 14.52
N GLY A 2 -7.87 -6.01 13.78
CA GLY A 2 -7.20 -5.07 12.89
C GLY A 2 -7.67 -5.14 11.45
N TYR A 3 -7.11 -4.26 10.64
CA TYR A 3 -7.39 -4.21 9.21
C TYR A 3 -6.74 -5.37 8.50
N ARG A 4 -7.40 -5.87 7.44
CA ARG A 4 -6.84 -6.88 6.55
C ARG A 4 -6.27 -6.19 5.32
N ILE A 5 -5.25 -6.82 4.73
CA ILE A 5 -4.65 -6.34 3.47
C ILE A 5 -5.26 -7.13 2.32
N MET A 6 -5.73 -6.40 1.31
CA MET A 6 -6.20 -7.01 0.07
C MET A 6 -5.31 -6.54 -1.07
N ILE A 7 -4.78 -7.48 -1.83
CA ILE A 7 -3.95 -7.20 -3.01
C ILE A 7 -4.69 -7.73 -4.24
N PRO A 8 -5.34 -6.85 -5.02
CA PRO A 8 -6.02 -7.29 -6.24
C PRO A 8 -5.06 -7.94 -7.23
N ASP A 9 -5.56 -8.83 -8.08
CA ASP A 9 -4.73 -9.57 -9.02
C ASP A 9 -3.87 -8.68 -9.90
N LYS A 10 -4.41 -7.56 -10.35
CA LYS A 10 -3.67 -6.61 -11.17
C LYS A 10 -2.43 -6.07 -10.44
N VAL A 11 -2.59 -5.71 -9.18
CA VAL A 11 -1.49 -5.19 -8.36
C VAL A 11 -0.52 -6.32 -8.03
N ASN A 12 -1.05 -7.51 -7.72
CA ASN A 12 -0.20 -8.66 -7.41
C ASN A 12 0.70 -9.02 -8.59
N LYS A 13 0.18 -9.00 -9.82
CA LYS A 13 0.99 -9.24 -11.01
C LYS A 13 2.12 -8.23 -11.14
N LYS A 14 1.83 -6.96 -10.86
CA LYS A 14 2.83 -5.92 -10.88
C LYS A 14 3.92 -6.16 -9.82
N ILE A 15 3.51 -6.53 -8.61
CA ILE A 15 4.44 -6.84 -7.53
C ILE A 15 5.37 -7.99 -7.92
N LEU A 16 4.83 -9.04 -8.53
CA LEU A 16 5.62 -10.18 -8.95
C LEU A 16 6.64 -9.83 -10.04
N GLY A 17 6.47 -8.70 -10.73
CA GLY A 17 7.43 -8.21 -11.71
C GLY A 17 8.66 -7.53 -11.12
N PHE A 18 8.64 -7.21 -9.83
CA PHE A 18 9.80 -6.64 -9.17
C PHE A 18 10.79 -7.72 -8.74
N ASP A 19 12.04 -7.32 -8.53
CA ASP A 19 13.04 -8.24 -8.03
C ASP A 19 12.72 -8.70 -6.61
N LYS A 20 13.38 -9.78 -6.19
CA LYS A 20 13.13 -10.40 -4.89
C LYS A 20 13.32 -9.43 -3.72
N ASN A 21 14.35 -8.61 -3.77
CA ASN A 21 14.64 -7.68 -2.69
C ASN A 21 13.55 -6.62 -2.56
N THR A 22 13.05 -6.10 -3.66
CA THR A 22 11.97 -5.12 -3.67
C THR A 22 10.67 -5.72 -3.14
N ARG A 23 10.35 -6.94 -3.56
CA ARG A 23 9.17 -7.63 -3.03
C ARG A 23 9.27 -7.83 -1.53
N LYS A 24 10.46 -8.19 -1.05
CA LYS A 24 10.69 -8.38 0.38
C LYS A 24 10.47 -7.09 1.16
N LEU A 25 10.95 -5.96 0.65
CA LEU A 25 10.71 -4.66 1.27
C LEU A 25 9.22 -4.40 1.47
N LEU A 26 8.42 -4.67 0.43
CA LEU A 26 6.99 -4.45 0.48
C LEU A 26 6.31 -5.37 1.50
N TYR A 27 6.59 -6.67 1.42
CA TYR A 27 5.94 -7.63 2.30
C TYR A 27 6.35 -7.46 3.75
N ASP A 28 7.60 -7.11 4.02
CA ASP A 28 8.06 -6.82 5.37
C ASP A 28 7.35 -5.59 5.94
N TYR A 29 7.18 -4.54 5.12
CA TYR A 29 6.46 -3.36 5.54
C TYR A 29 5.00 -3.67 5.89
N ILE A 30 4.33 -4.42 5.03
CA ILE A 30 2.94 -4.82 5.25
C ILE A 30 2.82 -5.63 6.53
N SER A 31 3.68 -6.61 6.72
CA SER A 31 3.62 -7.48 7.90
C SER A 31 3.89 -6.71 9.19
N LYS A 32 4.81 -5.75 9.15
CA LYS A 32 5.23 -5.01 10.34
C LYS A 32 4.29 -3.88 10.70
N ASN A 33 3.74 -3.19 9.70
CA ASN A 33 3.04 -1.93 9.94
C ASN A 33 1.56 -1.94 9.60
N LEU A 34 1.12 -2.81 8.71
CA LEU A 34 -0.25 -2.75 8.17
C LEU A 34 -1.11 -3.95 8.56
N LYS A 35 -0.54 -5.15 8.56
CA LYS A 35 -1.30 -6.36 8.89
C LYS A 35 -1.81 -6.29 10.32
N ASP A 36 -3.11 -6.44 10.48
CA ASP A 36 -3.78 -6.39 11.77
C ASP A 36 -3.61 -5.07 12.52
N THR A 37 -3.26 -3.99 11.81
CA THR A 37 -3.18 -2.68 12.44
C THR A 37 -4.55 -2.18 12.86
N ASP A 38 -4.62 -1.49 13.99
CA ASP A 38 -5.84 -0.81 14.42
C ASP A 38 -5.89 0.62 13.87
N ASN A 39 -4.77 1.12 13.38
CA ASN A 39 -4.69 2.48 12.86
C ASN A 39 -3.89 2.53 11.55
N PRO A 40 -4.57 2.30 10.42
CA PRO A 40 -3.88 2.29 9.12
C PRO A 40 -3.32 3.65 8.70
N ARG A 41 -3.73 4.72 9.38
CA ARG A 41 -3.27 6.09 9.08
C ARG A 41 -2.15 6.56 10.01
N LEU A 42 -1.63 5.68 10.84
CA LEU A 42 -0.50 6.00 11.71
C LEU A 42 0.74 6.35 10.89
N HIS A 43 0.95 5.68 9.77
CA HIS A 43 2.04 5.94 8.85
C HIS A 43 1.47 6.47 7.54
N GLY A 44 2.30 7.19 6.78
CA GLY A 44 1.93 7.65 5.46
C GLY A 44 1.21 8.98 5.45
N LYS A 45 0.64 9.32 4.30
CA LYS A 45 -0.03 10.60 4.08
C LYS A 45 -1.22 10.46 3.12
N ALA A 46 -2.20 11.34 3.31
CA ALA A 46 -3.32 11.46 2.39
C ALA A 46 -2.84 12.05 1.06
N LEU A 47 -3.40 11.57 -0.04
CA LEU A 47 -3.16 12.13 -1.35
C LEU A 47 -4.18 13.22 -1.66
N THR A 48 -3.84 14.10 -2.61
CA THR A 48 -4.64 15.25 -2.98
C THR A 48 -4.93 15.23 -4.48
N GLY A 49 -5.70 16.23 -4.94
CA GLY A 49 -6.06 16.34 -6.36
C GLY A 49 -7.01 15.21 -6.76
N TYR A 50 -6.82 14.68 -7.96
CA TYR A 50 -7.67 13.59 -8.45
C TYR A 50 -7.40 12.25 -7.77
N LEU A 51 -6.36 12.19 -6.93
CA LEU A 51 -6.08 11.02 -6.11
C LEU A 51 -6.65 11.15 -4.71
N LYS A 52 -7.44 12.19 -4.45
CA LYS A 52 -8.05 12.42 -3.15
C LYS A 52 -8.86 11.20 -2.72
N GLY A 53 -8.69 10.84 -1.46
CA GLY A 53 -9.34 9.66 -0.91
C GLY A 53 -8.42 8.45 -0.81
N LEU A 54 -7.27 8.49 -1.48
CA LEU A 54 -6.27 7.44 -1.36
C LEU A 54 -5.20 7.83 -0.36
N TRP A 55 -4.48 6.82 0.11
CA TRP A 55 -3.44 6.98 1.13
C TRP A 55 -2.14 6.42 0.60
N ARG A 56 -1.01 7.04 0.98
CA ARG A 56 0.32 6.65 0.51
C ARG A 56 1.20 6.25 1.67
N TYR A 57 1.83 5.08 1.54
CA TYR A 57 2.91 4.66 2.43
C TYR A 57 4.23 4.75 1.69
N ARG A 58 5.24 5.26 2.37
CA ARG A 58 6.59 5.35 1.82
C ARG A 58 7.41 4.16 2.30
N ILE A 59 7.94 3.38 1.36
CA ILE A 59 8.75 2.20 1.65
C ILE A 59 10.08 2.37 0.94
N MET A 60 11.08 2.91 1.65
CA MET A 60 12.36 3.27 1.06
C MET A 60 12.14 4.20 -0.13
N ASP A 61 12.59 3.83 -1.33
CA ASP A 61 12.38 4.63 -2.54
C ASP A 61 11.09 4.29 -3.27
N TYR A 62 10.25 3.45 -2.67
CA TYR A 62 9.00 3.01 -3.26
C TYR A 62 7.81 3.64 -2.54
N ARG A 63 6.66 3.60 -3.21
CA ARG A 63 5.40 4.06 -2.64
C ARG A 63 4.34 3.02 -2.85
N LEU A 64 3.59 2.76 -1.79
CA LEU A 64 2.40 1.91 -1.83
C LEU A 64 1.19 2.82 -1.70
N ILE A 65 0.34 2.79 -2.72
CA ILE A 65 -0.92 3.55 -2.73
C ILE A 65 -2.03 2.59 -2.37
N VAL A 66 -2.86 3.00 -1.43
CA VAL A 66 -3.94 2.15 -0.93
C VAL A 66 -5.25 2.93 -0.83
N ASP A 67 -6.34 2.19 -0.81
CA ASP A 67 -7.68 2.66 -0.48
C ASP A 67 -8.06 2.03 0.86
N ILE A 68 -8.23 2.86 1.88
CA ILE A 68 -8.55 2.39 3.22
C ILE A 68 -10.07 2.39 3.36
N GLN A 69 -10.64 1.21 3.53
CA GLN A 69 -12.09 1.02 3.67
C GLN A 69 -12.41 0.72 5.13
N ASP A 70 -12.71 1.77 5.87
CA ASP A 70 -12.87 1.70 7.32
C ASP A 70 -14.07 0.83 7.73
N GLU A 71 -15.15 0.88 6.99
CA GLU A 71 -16.35 0.11 7.33
C GLU A 71 -16.12 -1.38 7.25
N GLN A 72 -15.19 -1.81 6.40
CA GLN A 72 -14.88 -3.22 6.20
C GLN A 72 -13.58 -3.64 6.89
N LEU A 73 -12.84 -2.70 7.46
CA LEU A 73 -11.53 -2.91 8.06
C LEU A 73 -10.57 -3.57 7.06
N ILE A 74 -10.52 -3.00 5.85
CA ILE A 74 -9.67 -3.50 4.76
C ILE A 74 -8.81 -2.37 4.22
N ILE A 75 -7.54 -2.69 3.94
CA ILE A 75 -6.63 -1.83 3.19
C ILE A 75 -6.45 -2.47 1.82
N VAL A 76 -6.99 -1.84 0.78
CA VAL A 76 -6.90 -2.37 -0.59
C VAL A 76 -5.72 -1.70 -1.29
N THR A 77 -4.76 -2.49 -1.76
CA THR A 77 -3.64 -1.93 -2.50
C THR A 77 -4.10 -1.50 -3.89
N VAL A 78 -3.67 -0.31 -4.31
CA VAL A 78 -4.04 0.28 -5.59
C VAL A 78 -2.85 0.29 -6.55
N ASP A 79 -1.68 0.61 -6.04
CA ASP A 79 -0.45 0.62 -6.84
C ASP A 79 0.77 0.51 -5.95
N PHE A 80 1.84 -0.08 -6.50
CA PHE A 80 3.15 -0.12 -5.84
C PHE A 80 4.21 0.13 -6.90
N ASN A 81 5.02 1.15 -6.72
CA ASN A 81 6.07 1.48 -7.66
C ASN A 81 7.14 2.35 -7.03
N HIS A 82 8.24 2.51 -7.77
CA HIS A 82 9.25 3.48 -7.40
C HIS A 82 8.62 4.88 -7.34
N ARG A 83 9.05 5.70 -6.38
CA ARG A 83 8.47 7.03 -6.15
C ARG A 83 8.43 7.92 -7.40
N ARG A 84 9.33 7.69 -8.36
CA ARG A 84 9.40 8.48 -9.59
C ARG A 84 8.45 7.97 -10.66
N LYS A 85 7.83 6.82 -10.46
CA LYS A 85 6.98 6.16 -11.45
C LYS A 85 5.54 5.96 -11.01
N ILE A 86 5.13 6.65 -9.94
CA ILE A 86 3.74 6.60 -9.50
C ILE A 86 2.95 7.64 -10.28
N TYR A 87 2.14 7.15 -11.19
CA TYR A 87 1.19 7.94 -11.97
C TYR A 87 -0.18 7.28 -11.83
N LEU A 88 -1.08 7.92 -11.18
CA LEU A 88 -2.44 7.41 -11.09
C LEU A 88 -3.41 8.37 -11.73
#